data_4684abc8254639927a560d3a4a857313
#
_entry.id   4684abc8254639927a560d3a4a857313
#
_cell.length_a   1.000
_cell.length_b   1.000
_cell.length_c   1.000
_cell.angle_alpha   90.00
_cell.angle_beta   90.00
_cell.angle_gamma   90.00
#
_symmetry.space_group_name_H-M   'P 1'
#
loop_
_entity.id
_entity.type
_entity.pdbx_description
1 polymer ?
#
loop_
_entity_poly.entity_id
_entity_poly.type
_entity_poly.pdbx_seq_one_letter_code
_entity_poly.pdbx_strand_id
1 'polypeptide(L)'
;MRKTLIISFALLMLATFAWATTTVPAFPKTLNNARYVYVTSYDGDEYNPNLLPEDRQAIASVQDAIQKWGHYILVYRPEEADMILMVQSRPTEDVLAVYDAKEWPGQTWLWRVMGSGGLQKGETPFITQLQQAVEKAAK
;
A
#
# COMPACT_ATOMS: atom_id res chain seq x y z
N MET A 1 -11.92 -65.58 12.95
CA MET A 1 -11.17 -64.54 12.19
C MET A 1 -11.69 -63.18 12.58
N ARG A 2 -10.93 -62.50 13.41
CA ARG A 2 -11.29 -61.12 13.74
C ARG A 2 -10.67 -60.26 12.68
N LYS A 3 -11.49 -59.77 11.76
CA LYS A 3 -11.09 -58.65 10.93
C LYS A 3 -11.05 -57.45 11.87
N THR A 4 -9.89 -57.12 12.34
CA THR A 4 -9.65 -55.81 12.91
C THR A 4 -9.90 -54.84 11.80
N LEU A 5 -11.05 -54.23 11.82
CA LEU A 5 -11.29 -52.99 11.14
C LEU A 5 -10.34 -51.99 11.82
N ILE A 6 -9.15 -51.90 11.26
CA ILE A 6 -8.36 -50.70 11.44
C ILE A 6 -9.17 -49.66 10.68
N ILE A 7 -10.14 -49.11 11.37
CA ILE A 7 -10.61 -47.80 11.02
C ILE A 7 -9.37 -46.94 11.24
N SER A 8 -8.60 -46.87 10.17
CA SER A 8 -7.73 -45.73 10.02
C SER A 8 -8.64 -44.53 10.12
N PHE A 9 -8.75 -44.09 11.33
CA PHE A 9 -9.09 -42.71 11.59
C PHE A 9 -7.93 -41.93 10.96
N ALA A 10 -7.97 -41.88 9.62
CA ALA A 10 -7.35 -40.78 8.92
C ALA A 10 -8.08 -39.59 9.48
N LEU A 11 -7.56 -39.14 10.62
CA LEU A 11 -7.81 -37.82 11.14
C LEU A 11 -7.33 -36.95 10.01
N LEU A 12 -8.26 -36.62 9.12
CA LEU A 12 -8.11 -35.55 8.19
C LEU A 12 -7.99 -34.35 9.09
N MET A 13 -6.76 -34.10 9.54
CA MET A 13 -6.35 -32.81 9.96
C MET A 13 -6.55 -31.93 8.73
N LEU A 14 -7.77 -31.49 8.52
CA LEU A 14 -8.03 -30.27 7.81
C LEU A 14 -7.30 -29.21 8.63
N ALA A 15 -6.02 -29.08 8.34
CA ALA A 15 -5.32 -27.86 8.66
C ALA A 15 -6.08 -26.78 7.90
N THR A 16 -7.07 -26.22 8.55
CA THR A 16 -7.62 -24.95 8.15
C THR A 16 -6.46 -23.99 8.32
N PHE A 17 -5.68 -23.83 7.25
CA PHE A 17 -4.82 -22.67 7.13
C PHE A 17 -5.77 -21.49 7.17
N ALA A 18 -5.97 -20.96 8.35
CA ALA A 18 -6.51 -19.64 8.49
C ALA A 18 -5.51 -18.72 7.80
N TRP A 19 -5.73 -18.47 6.54
CA TRP A 19 -5.06 -17.37 5.86
C TRP A 19 -5.43 -16.15 6.65
N ALA A 20 -4.47 -15.60 7.36
CA ALA A 20 -4.62 -14.28 7.94
C ALA A 20 -4.84 -13.34 6.75
N THR A 21 -6.10 -13.10 6.43
CA THR A 21 -6.49 -12.06 5.50
C THR A 21 -6.10 -10.75 6.17
N THR A 22 -4.96 -10.19 5.75
CA THR A 22 -4.61 -8.82 6.06
C THR A 22 -5.73 -7.96 5.47
N THR A 23 -6.58 -7.45 6.35
CA THR A 23 -7.70 -6.60 5.94
C THR A 23 -7.11 -5.31 5.44
N VAL A 24 -7.22 -5.06 4.13
CA VAL A 24 -6.85 -3.77 3.54
C VAL A 24 -7.84 -2.73 4.06
N PRO A 25 -7.37 -1.60 4.63
CA PRO A 25 -8.26 -0.54 5.08
C PRO A 25 -9.15 -0.03 3.94
N ALA A 26 -10.37 0.39 4.27
CA ALA A 26 -11.28 0.99 3.30
C ALA A 26 -10.71 2.33 2.80
N PHE A 27 -10.79 2.55 1.48
CA PHE A 27 -10.36 3.81 0.88
C PHE A 27 -11.33 4.94 1.27
N PRO A 28 -10.83 6.12 1.65
CA PRO A 28 -11.69 7.22 2.09
C PRO A 28 -12.57 7.76 0.96
N LYS A 29 -13.86 7.87 1.23
CA LYS A 29 -14.85 8.36 0.26
C LYS A 29 -14.58 9.79 -0.19
N THR A 30 -13.98 10.59 0.64
CA THR A 30 -13.63 11.99 0.33
C THR A 30 -12.62 12.11 -0.82
N LEU A 31 -11.89 11.02 -1.12
CA LEU A 31 -10.91 10.97 -2.19
C LEU A 31 -11.38 10.19 -3.43
N ASN A 32 -12.66 9.81 -3.49
CA ASN A 32 -13.18 9.05 -4.64
C ASN A 32 -13.07 9.80 -5.97
N ASN A 33 -13.05 11.12 -5.95
CA ASN A 33 -12.93 11.96 -7.14
C ASN A 33 -11.51 12.49 -7.36
N ALA A 34 -10.54 12.06 -6.56
CA ALA A 34 -9.15 12.44 -6.74
C ALA A 34 -8.62 11.93 -8.09
N ARG A 35 -7.88 12.78 -8.80
CA ARG A 35 -7.30 12.47 -10.11
C ARG A 35 -5.79 12.66 -10.12
N TYR A 36 -5.30 13.68 -9.42
CA TYR A 36 -3.90 14.09 -9.41
C TYR A 36 -3.22 13.66 -8.13
N VAL A 37 -2.09 13.00 -8.26
CA VAL A 37 -1.36 12.40 -7.14
C VAL A 37 0.07 12.91 -7.12
N TYR A 38 0.49 13.38 -5.96
CA TYR A 38 1.87 13.72 -5.66
C TYR A 38 2.46 12.69 -4.71
N VAL A 39 3.68 12.24 -4.99
CA VAL A 39 4.39 11.24 -4.17
C VAL A 39 5.58 11.90 -3.50
N THR A 40 5.67 11.75 -2.19
CA THR A 40 6.78 12.27 -1.39
C THR A 40 7.10 11.31 -0.24
N SER A 41 8.12 11.62 0.55
CA SER A 41 8.44 10.85 1.75
C SER A 41 8.23 11.68 3.02
N TYR A 42 8.23 11.01 4.18
CA TYR A 42 8.17 11.70 5.47
C TYR A 42 9.40 12.57 5.75
N ASP A 43 10.53 12.28 5.10
CA ASP A 43 11.79 12.99 5.29
C ASP A 43 12.11 14.00 4.18
N GLY A 44 11.18 14.19 3.25
CA GLY A 44 11.31 15.14 2.16
C GLY A 44 10.93 14.56 0.80
N ASP A 45 10.94 15.43 -0.20
CA ASP A 45 10.64 15.07 -1.58
C ASP A 45 11.89 14.57 -2.34
N GLU A 46 11.67 14.14 -3.58
CA GLU A 46 12.73 13.60 -4.44
C GLU A 46 13.84 14.62 -4.76
N TYR A 47 13.59 15.91 -4.58
CA TYR A 47 14.56 16.97 -4.84
C TYR A 47 15.42 17.28 -3.62
N ASN A 48 15.11 16.74 -2.45
CA ASN A 48 15.92 16.92 -1.24
C ASN A 48 17.25 16.16 -1.37
N PRO A 49 18.40 16.87 -1.41
CA PRO A 49 19.70 16.19 -1.58
C PRO A 49 20.09 15.30 -0.40
N ASN A 50 19.48 15.52 0.77
CA ASN A 50 19.77 14.75 1.99
C ASN A 50 18.80 13.59 2.18
N LEU A 51 17.90 13.33 1.23
CA LEU A 51 16.97 12.22 1.30
C LEU A 51 17.72 10.88 1.31
N LEU A 52 17.32 9.97 2.19
CA LEU A 52 17.89 8.62 2.24
C LEU A 52 17.70 7.91 0.89
N PRO A 53 18.68 7.13 0.42
CA PRO A 53 18.55 6.38 -0.83
C PRO A 53 17.33 5.46 -0.86
N GLU A 54 16.96 4.86 0.26
CA GLU A 54 15.80 3.97 0.41
C GLU A 54 14.48 4.72 0.18
N ASP A 55 14.36 5.93 0.72
CA ASP A 55 13.18 6.77 0.53
C ASP A 55 13.09 7.30 -0.90
N ARG A 56 14.21 7.68 -1.49
CA ARG A 56 14.28 8.09 -2.89
C ARG A 56 13.83 6.97 -3.81
N GLN A 57 14.29 5.75 -3.55
CA GLN A 57 13.88 4.58 -4.32
C GLN A 57 12.41 4.25 -4.11
N ALA A 58 11.89 4.37 -2.89
CA ALA A 58 10.47 4.16 -2.58
C ALA A 58 9.59 5.16 -3.35
N ILE A 59 9.96 6.42 -3.39
CA ILE A 59 9.25 7.44 -4.19
C ILE A 59 9.22 7.00 -5.67
N ALA A 60 10.36 6.65 -6.23
CA ALA A 60 10.45 6.26 -7.64
C ALA A 60 9.63 4.99 -7.94
N SER A 61 9.65 4.01 -7.05
CA SER A 61 8.88 2.77 -7.21
C SER A 61 7.38 3.02 -7.17
N VAL A 62 6.93 3.88 -6.27
CA VAL A 62 5.51 4.26 -6.16
C VAL A 62 5.07 5.07 -7.37
N GLN A 63 5.88 6.02 -7.81
CA GLN A 63 5.60 6.81 -9.04
C GLN A 63 5.44 5.89 -10.24
N ASP A 64 6.35 4.94 -10.43
CA ASP A 64 6.29 3.98 -11.52
C ASP A 64 5.02 3.11 -11.45
N ALA A 65 4.69 2.60 -10.28
CA ALA A 65 3.48 1.80 -10.08
C ALA A 65 2.19 2.58 -10.33
N ILE A 66 2.13 3.84 -9.92
CA ILE A 66 0.99 4.72 -10.19
C ILE A 66 0.83 4.98 -11.70
N GLN A 67 1.93 5.23 -12.39
CA GLN A 67 1.91 5.40 -13.86
C GLN A 67 1.44 4.14 -14.57
N LYS A 68 1.94 2.97 -14.19
CA LYS A 68 1.54 1.69 -14.77
C LYS A 68 0.08 1.36 -14.51
N TRP A 69 -0.43 1.73 -13.37
CA TRP A 69 -1.85 1.55 -13.05
C TRP A 69 -2.75 2.40 -13.95
N GLY A 70 -2.36 3.65 -14.22
CA GLY A 70 -3.07 4.54 -15.14
C GLY A 70 -4.38 5.12 -14.61
N HIS A 71 -4.73 4.87 -13.35
CA HIS A 71 -5.94 5.40 -12.71
C HIS A 71 -5.79 6.86 -12.28
N TYR A 72 -4.60 7.23 -11.84
CA TYR A 72 -4.24 8.58 -11.41
C TYR A 72 -3.23 9.22 -12.34
N ILE A 73 -3.18 10.54 -12.31
CA ILE A 73 -2.19 11.34 -13.02
C ILE A 73 -1.16 11.82 -12.00
N LEU A 74 0.12 11.47 -12.22
CA LEU A 74 1.20 11.98 -11.40
C LEU A 74 1.42 13.45 -11.64
N VAL A 75 1.58 14.19 -10.54
CA VAL A 75 2.08 15.56 -10.52
C VAL A 75 3.33 15.63 -9.65
N TYR A 76 4.14 16.65 -9.85
CA TYR A 76 5.45 16.75 -9.21
C TYR A 76 5.52 17.91 -8.22
N ARG A 77 4.38 18.50 -7.90
CA ARG A 77 4.23 19.57 -6.92
C ARG A 77 2.96 19.33 -6.11
N PRO A 78 3.02 19.50 -4.78
CA PRO A 78 1.87 19.21 -3.93
C PRO A 78 0.67 20.13 -4.22
N GLU A 79 0.91 21.36 -4.69
CA GLU A 79 -0.16 22.32 -5.00
C GLU A 79 -1.03 21.89 -6.19
N GLU A 80 -0.53 20.99 -7.02
CA GLU A 80 -1.23 20.47 -8.19
C GLU A 80 -2.01 19.18 -7.89
N ALA A 81 -1.86 18.63 -6.68
CA ALA A 81 -2.41 17.33 -6.33
C ALA A 81 -3.78 17.43 -5.65
N ASP A 82 -4.58 16.38 -5.83
CA ASP A 82 -5.78 16.11 -5.05
C ASP A 82 -5.45 15.21 -3.84
N MET A 83 -4.45 14.36 -4.01
CA MET A 83 -4.05 13.35 -3.06
C MET A 83 -2.53 13.27 -2.94
N ILE A 84 -2.05 13.13 -1.71
CA ILE A 84 -0.63 12.95 -1.43
C ILE A 84 -0.38 11.51 -0.99
N LEU A 85 0.57 10.85 -1.63
CA LEU A 85 1.11 9.57 -1.18
C LEU A 85 2.43 9.82 -0.46
N MET A 86 2.49 9.47 0.82
CA MET A 86 3.70 9.57 1.62
C MET A 86 4.28 8.20 1.87
N VAL A 87 5.56 8.06 1.58
CA VAL A 87 6.30 6.82 1.73
C VAL A 87 7.38 6.93 2.79
N GLN A 88 7.70 5.81 3.40
CA GLN A 88 8.90 5.64 4.20
C GLN A 88 9.40 4.22 3.99
N SER A 89 10.68 4.05 3.71
CA SER A 89 11.30 2.73 3.59
C SER A 89 12.41 2.58 4.61
N ARG A 90 12.31 1.55 5.42
CA ARG A 90 13.29 1.19 6.46
C ARG A 90 13.57 -0.31 6.40
N PRO A 91 14.69 -0.79 6.95
CA PRO A 91 15.06 -2.21 6.86
C PRO A 91 13.99 -3.17 7.38
N THR A 92 13.24 -2.77 8.40
CA THR A 92 12.25 -3.61 9.06
C THR A 92 10.81 -3.28 8.71
N GLU A 93 10.55 -2.10 8.14
CA GLU A 93 9.18 -1.66 7.89
C GLU A 93 9.13 -0.59 6.80
N ASP A 94 8.23 -0.80 5.86
CA ASP A 94 7.81 0.22 4.89
C ASP A 94 6.44 0.78 5.27
N VAL A 95 6.20 2.02 4.88
CA VAL A 95 4.93 2.72 5.12
C VAL A 95 4.47 3.37 3.80
N LEU A 96 3.19 3.20 3.49
CA LEU A 96 2.50 3.99 2.48
C LEU A 96 1.26 4.62 3.12
N ALA A 97 1.18 5.93 3.10
CA ALA A 97 0.05 6.67 3.64
C ALA A 97 -0.54 7.62 2.60
N VAL A 98 -1.84 7.81 2.68
CA VAL A 98 -2.61 8.68 1.80
C VAL A 98 -3.16 9.85 2.59
N TYR A 99 -2.97 11.05 2.07
CA TYR A 99 -3.46 12.31 2.63
C TYR A 99 -4.33 13.05 1.63
N ASP A 100 -5.30 13.79 2.13
CA ASP A 100 -5.96 14.82 1.33
C ASP A 100 -4.98 15.97 1.09
N ALA A 101 -4.74 16.33 -0.17
CA ALA A 101 -3.78 17.38 -0.51
C ALA A 101 -4.18 18.75 0.04
N LYS A 102 -5.47 19.01 0.22
CA LYS A 102 -5.98 20.27 0.77
C LYS A 102 -5.59 20.49 2.22
N GLU A 103 -5.46 19.39 2.96
CA GLU A 103 -5.19 19.40 4.40
C GLU A 103 -3.73 19.12 4.74
N TRP A 104 -2.98 18.63 3.76
CA TRP A 104 -1.57 18.31 3.92
C TRP A 104 -0.70 19.58 3.99
N PRO A 105 0.32 19.65 4.86
CA PRO A 105 0.82 18.62 5.75
C PRO A 105 0.20 18.59 7.15
N GLY A 106 -0.80 19.41 7.43
CA GLY A 106 -1.32 19.67 8.77
C GLY A 106 -2.22 18.59 9.36
N GLN A 107 -2.60 17.55 8.59
CA GLN A 107 -3.53 16.53 9.05
C GLN A 107 -2.92 15.13 9.15
N THR A 108 -3.68 14.24 9.84
CA THR A 108 -3.42 12.82 9.90
C THR A 108 -3.75 12.16 8.55
N TRP A 109 -3.03 11.09 8.24
CA TRP A 109 -3.34 10.25 7.09
C TRP A 109 -4.79 9.76 7.10
N LEU A 110 -5.38 9.61 5.92
CA LEU A 110 -6.74 9.08 5.73
C LEU A 110 -6.73 7.56 5.46
N TRP A 111 -5.64 7.06 4.90
CA TRP A 111 -5.44 5.64 4.61
C TRP A 111 -3.97 5.32 4.79
N ARG A 112 -3.66 4.15 5.33
CA ARG A 112 -2.27 3.77 5.56
C ARG A 112 -2.12 2.25 5.60
N VAL A 113 -1.02 1.76 5.03
CA VAL A 113 -0.54 0.40 5.18
C VAL A 113 0.91 0.41 5.62
N MET A 114 1.28 -0.57 6.42
CA MET A 114 2.61 -0.73 6.97
C MET A 114 2.99 -2.21 6.92
N GLY A 115 4.25 -2.49 6.70
CA GLY A 115 4.76 -3.86 6.71
C GLY A 115 6.14 -3.95 6.08
N SER A 116 6.73 -5.13 6.17
CA SER A 116 8.05 -5.41 5.62
C SER A 116 7.98 -5.55 4.10
N GLY A 117 8.86 -4.86 3.38
CA GLY A 117 9.03 -5.03 1.93
C GLY A 117 7.90 -4.52 1.05
N GLY A 118 6.99 -3.69 1.58
CA GLY A 118 5.81 -3.22 0.85
C GLY A 118 6.09 -2.25 -0.31
N LEU A 119 7.28 -1.66 -0.35
CA LEU A 119 7.71 -0.67 -1.36
C LEU A 119 8.95 -1.15 -2.12
N GLN A 120 9.11 -2.44 -2.30
CA GLN A 120 10.27 -3.00 -3.00
C GLN A 120 10.27 -2.62 -4.48
N LYS A 121 11.49 -2.42 -5.00
CA LYS A 121 11.71 -2.13 -6.42
C LYS A 121 11.17 -3.28 -7.29
N GLY A 122 10.37 -2.92 -8.30
CA GLY A 122 9.75 -3.87 -9.22
C GLY A 122 8.49 -4.55 -8.69
N GLU A 123 8.36 -4.66 -7.38
CA GLU A 123 7.14 -5.11 -6.70
C GLU A 123 6.77 -4.08 -5.65
N THR A 124 5.57 -3.57 -5.73
CA THR A 124 5.05 -2.59 -4.78
C THR A 124 3.73 -3.11 -4.18
N PRO A 125 3.80 -4.11 -3.27
CA PRO A 125 2.61 -4.72 -2.69
C PRO A 125 1.63 -3.72 -2.07
N PHE A 126 2.13 -2.63 -1.51
CA PHE A 126 1.27 -1.57 -0.95
C PHE A 126 0.46 -0.85 -2.01
N ILE A 127 0.99 -0.71 -3.23
CA ILE A 127 0.20 -0.13 -4.34
C ILE A 127 -0.87 -1.11 -4.79
N THR A 128 -0.60 -2.41 -4.80
CA THR A 128 -1.63 -3.42 -5.06
C THR A 128 -2.76 -3.33 -4.02
N GLN A 129 -2.43 -3.14 -2.75
CA GLN A 129 -3.41 -2.94 -1.69
C GLN A 129 -4.21 -1.64 -1.89
N LEU A 130 -3.55 -0.57 -2.29
CA LEU A 130 -4.21 0.70 -2.63
C LEU A 130 -5.18 0.53 -3.80
N GLN A 131 -4.76 -0.17 -4.85
CA GLN A 131 -5.61 -0.50 -6.00
C GLN A 131 -6.87 -1.25 -5.56
N GLN A 132 -6.71 -2.28 -4.74
CA GLN A 132 -7.83 -3.06 -4.22
C GLN A 132 -8.80 -2.20 -3.41
N ALA A 133 -8.27 -1.33 -2.55
CA ALA A 133 -9.07 -0.42 -1.74
C ALA A 133 -9.87 0.57 -2.61
N VAL A 134 -9.24 1.16 -3.61
CA VAL A 134 -9.84 2.11 -4.55
C VAL A 134 -10.92 1.43 -5.39
N GLU A 135 -10.64 0.26 -5.93
CA GLU A 135 -11.59 -0.51 -6.75
C GLU A 135 -12.80 -0.95 -5.94
N LYS A 136 -12.59 -1.36 -4.69
CA LYS A 136 -13.69 -1.73 -3.78
C LYS A 136 -14.57 -0.53 -3.43
N ALA A 137 -14.00 0.64 -3.26
CA ALA A 137 -14.73 1.87 -2.96
C ALA A 137 -15.54 2.39 -4.16
N ALA A 138 -15.16 2.02 -5.38
CA ALA A 138 -15.84 2.44 -6.61
C ALA A 138 -17.10 1.61 -6.92
N LYS A 139 -17.36 0.54 -6.18
CA LYS A 139 -18.52 -0.33 -6.38
C LYS A 139 -19.75 0.15 -5.64
#